data_dcf30ec64a16f84ac5819d79dc97650d
#
_entry.id   dcf30ec64a16f84ac5819d79dc97650d
#
_cell.length_a   1.000
_cell.length_b   1.000
_cell.length_c   1.000
_cell.angle_alpha   90.00
_cell.angle_beta   90.00
_cell.angle_gamma   90.00
#
_symmetry.space_group_name_H-M   'P 1'
#
loop_
_entity.id
_entity.type
_entity.pdbx_description
1 polymer ?
#
loop_
_entity_poly.entity_id
_entity_poly.type
_entity_poly.pdbx_seq_one_letter_code
_entity_poly.pdbx_strand_id
1 'polypeptide(L)'
;MRGYATSGDHQIKEDGSNLSSVLSTICKNSDVKRNLLEIIRSIPEQDIKDISFIKTDRNDVMLRIHEFFGKNNKKIDVPLLSDGTLRALCIGAMLLSADKKSLIIIEEMDNGIHPSRVKSLLQKISEIALKRSLQILISTHNPALLDAVDDAELKNVICCYRDSEQGDSRITRLTDIRRFPELMAQDSLGQLVTNQKLDFFLKDKRSEEEYMASALAWLKELREATKDGYLPH
;
A
#
# COMPACT_ATOMS: atom_id res chain seq x y z
N MET A 1 -10.91 0.62 17.23
CA MET A 1 -9.77 -0.31 17.29
C MET A 1 -9.15 -0.46 18.70
N ARG A 2 -9.03 0.59 19.49
CA ARG A 2 -8.21 0.66 20.73
C ARG A 2 -8.92 0.23 22.03
N GLY A 3 -9.91 -0.63 22.00
CA GLY A 3 -10.67 -0.98 23.19
C GLY A 3 -11.06 -2.45 23.29
N TYR A 4 -11.84 -2.73 24.31
CA TYR A 4 -12.56 -3.99 24.40
C TYR A 4 -13.63 -4.08 23.31
N ALA A 5 -13.89 -5.30 22.84
CA ALA A 5 -14.98 -5.60 21.90
C ALA A 5 -15.73 -6.83 22.43
N THR A 6 -17.04 -6.87 22.21
CA THR A 6 -17.83 -8.06 22.56
C THR A 6 -17.38 -9.23 21.70
N SER A 7 -17.13 -10.37 22.31
CA SER A 7 -16.58 -11.54 21.60
C SER A 7 -17.59 -12.17 20.66
N GLY A 8 -17.13 -12.77 19.56
CA GLY A 8 -17.94 -13.56 18.65
C GLY A 8 -18.04 -13.03 17.22
N ASP A 9 -17.46 -11.86 16.92
CA ASP A 9 -17.44 -11.36 15.56
C ASP A 9 -16.54 -12.21 14.65
N HIS A 10 -16.96 -12.38 13.41
CA HIS A 10 -16.25 -13.12 12.37
C HIS A 10 -15.67 -12.24 11.28
N GLN A 11 -16.24 -11.05 11.06
CA GLN A 11 -15.80 -10.09 10.05
C GLN A 11 -15.46 -8.75 10.68
N ILE A 12 -14.45 -8.09 10.16
CA ILE A 12 -14.00 -6.77 10.64
C ILE A 12 -15.02 -5.69 10.20
N LYS A 13 -15.33 -4.76 11.10
CA LYS A 13 -16.14 -3.58 10.79
C LYS A 13 -15.27 -2.51 10.11
N GLU A 14 -15.87 -1.63 9.34
CA GLU A 14 -15.19 -0.55 8.62
C GLU A 14 -14.32 0.33 9.53
N ASP A 15 -14.80 0.64 10.73
CA ASP A 15 -14.06 1.43 11.74
C ASP A 15 -13.04 0.61 12.55
N GLY A 16 -12.98 -0.69 12.32
CA GLY A 16 -12.10 -1.61 13.05
C GLY A 16 -12.43 -1.73 14.55
N SER A 17 -13.58 -1.23 15.02
CA SER A 17 -13.95 -1.21 16.45
C SER A 17 -13.97 -2.61 17.07
N ASN A 18 -14.25 -3.63 16.29
CA ASN A 18 -14.33 -5.02 16.71
C ASN A 18 -13.04 -5.85 16.43
N LEU A 19 -11.90 -5.20 16.20
CA LEU A 19 -10.63 -5.88 15.85
C LEU A 19 -10.28 -6.99 16.85
N SER A 20 -10.34 -6.72 18.15
CA SER A 20 -10.03 -7.70 19.20
C SER A 20 -10.95 -8.91 19.15
N SER A 21 -12.24 -8.72 18.87
CA SER A 21 -13.25 -9.77 18.74
C SER A 21 -12.95 -10.69 17.55
N VAL A 22 -12.80 -10.11 16.37
CA VAL A 22 -12.50 -10.86 15.13
C VAL A 22 -11.21 -11.67 15.31
N LEU A 23 -10.12 -11.02 15.76
CA LEU A 23 -8.84 -11.69 15.93
C LEU A 23 -8.94 -12.82 16.98
N SER A 24 -9.69 -12.63 18.08
CA SER A 24 -9.87 -13.70 19.07
C SER A 24 -10.64 -14.90 18.51
N THR A 25 -11.49 -14.68 17.52
CA THR A 25 -12.26 -15.73 16.86
C THR A 25 -11.41 -16.49 15.84
N ILE A 26 -10.76 -15.77 14.92
CA ILE A 26 -10.00 -16.41 13.83
C ILE A 26 -8.69 -17.04 14.31
N CYS A 27 -8.03 -16.47 15.33
CA CYS A 27 -6.78 -16.97 15.88
C CYS A 27 -6.93 -18.23 16.77
N LYS A 28 -8.13 -18.76 16.94
CA LYS A 28 -8.35 -20.12 17.43
C LYS A 28 -7.72 -21.15 16.51
N ASN A 29 -7.63 -20.83 15.20
CA ASN A 29 -6.89 -21.61 14.24
C ASN A 29 -5.41 -21.19 14.28
N SER A 30 -4.52 -22.15 14.54
CA SER A 30 -3.07 -21.92 14.68
C SER A 30 -2.42 -21.42 13.39
N ASP A 31 -2.88 -21.87 12.21
CA ASP A 31 -2.35 -21.44 10.93
C ASP A 31 -2.74 -19.99 10.63
N VAL A 32 -3.97 -19.61 10.96
CA VAL A 32 -4.43 -18.20 10.82
C VAL A 32 -3.63 -17.29 11.78
N LYS A 33 -3.42 -17.73 13.02
CA LYS A 33 -2.60 -16.99 13.99
C LYS A 33 -1.17 -16.80 13.49
N ARG A 34 -0.55 -17.84 12.90
CA ARG A 34 0.80 -17.78 12.31
C ARG A 34 0.86 -16.77 11.16
N ASN A 35 -0.08 -16.84 10.22
CA ASN A 35 -0.15 -15.90 9.09
C ASN A 35 -0.33 -14.44 9.59
N LEU A 36 -1.15 -14.20 10.60
CA LEU A 36 -1.31 -12.88 11.21
C LEU A 36 0.01 -12.38 11.81
N LEU A 37 0.73 -13.25 12.56
CA LEU A 37 2.03 -12.88 13.13
C LEU A 37 3.07 -12.55 12.04
N GLU A 38 3.05 -13.23 10.90
CA GLU A 38 3.93 -12.90 9.76
C GLU A 38 3.62 -11.51 9.18
N ILE A 39 2.34 -11.14 9.06
CA ILE A 39 1.93 -9.79 8.64
C ILE A 39 2.45 -8.74 9.62
N ILE A 40 2.24 -8.94 10.91
CA ILE A 40 2.62 -7.96 11.93
C ILE A 40 4.14 -7.81 12.02
N ARG A 41 4.89 -8.89 11.88
CA ARG A 41 6.36 -8.89 11.86
C ARG A 41 6.96 -8.20 10.63
N SER A 42 6.17 -7.93 9.60
CA SER A 42 6.60 -7.08 8.49
C SER A 42 6.73 -5.60 8.88
N ILE A 43 6.21 -5.20 10.06
CA ILE A 43 6.36 -3.85 10.61
C ILE A 43 7.69 -3.75 11.37
N PRO A 44 8.44 -2.64 11.26
CA PRO A 44 9.74 -2.47 11.93
C PRO A 44 9.58 -2.30 13.45
N GLU A 45 10.70 -2.57 14.15
CA GLU A 45 10.96 -2.24 15.55
C GLU A 45 10.19 -3.04 16.61
N GLN A 46 9.39 -4.04 16.21
CA GLN A 46 8.66 -4.84 17.16
C GLN A 46 9.03 -6.32 17.03
N ASP A 47 9.76 -6.84 18.01
CA ASP A 47 10.01 -8.28 18.15
C ASP A 47 8.74 -8.99 18.66
N ILE A 48 7.65 -8.90 17.88
CA ILE A 48 6.37 -9.52 18.22
C ILE A 48 6.51 -11.03 18.06
N LYS A 49 6.46 -11.73 19.15
CA LYS A 49 6.56 -13.20 19.19
C LYS A 49 5.19 -13.86 19.17
N ASP A 50 4.23 -13.27 19.87
CA ASP A 50 2.91 -13.86 20.04
C ASP A 50 1.84 -12.80 20.31
N ILE A 51 0.58 -13.23 20.22
CA ILE A 51 -0.61 -12.49 20.61
C ILE A 51 -1.47 -13.32 21.56
N SER A 52 -2.13 -12.66 22.47
CA SER A 52 -3.10 -13.25 23.39
C SER A 52 -4.31 -12.34 23.55
N PHE A 53 -5.33 -12.84 24.24
CA PHE A 53 -6.57 -12.11 24.44
C PHE A 53 -6.94 -12.12 25.91
N ILE A 54 -7.27 -10.94 26.45
CA ILE A 54 -7.86 -10.78 27.76
C ILE A 54 -9.37 -10.90 27.60
N LYS A 55 -10.00 -11.73 28.40
CA LYS A 55 -11.46 -11.88 28.43
C LYS A 55 -11.99 -11.38 29.77
N THR A 56 -13.13 -10.72 29.74
CA THR A 56 -13.87 -10.30 30.94
C THR A 56 -15.08 -11.20 31.17
N ASP A 57 -15.61 -11.17 32.40
CA ASP A 57 -16.82 -11.90 32.76
C ASP A 57 -18.07 -11.43 31.94
N ARG A 58 -18.01 -10.25 31.34
CA ARG A 58 -19.04 -9.69 30.47
C ARG A 58 -18.92 -10.13 29.02
N ASN A 59 -18.06 -11.11 28.74
CA ASN A 59 -17.78 -11.60 27.39
C ASN A 59 -17.12 -10.58 26.46
N ASP A 60 -16.49 -9.53 27.01
CA ASP A 60 -15.65 -8.62 26.25
C ASP A 60 -14.25 -9.21 26.09
N VAL A 61 -13.61 -8.87 24.98
CA VAL A 61 -12.26 -9.34 24.65
C VAL A 61 -11.38 -8.18 24.23
N MET A 62 -10.12 -8.20 24.66
CA MET A 62 -9.10 -7.23 24.27
C MET A 62 -7.84 -7.95 23.83
N LEU A 63 -7.31 -7.55 22.67
CA LEU A 63 -6.03 -8.05 22.14
C LEU A 63 -4.85 -7.56 22.98
N ARG A 64 -3.87 -8.42 23.15
CA ARG A 64 -2.57 -8.15 23.77
C ARG A 64 -1.46 -8.72 22.91
N ILE A 65 -0.43 -7.91 22.64
CA ILE A 65 0.78 -8.32 21.93
C ILE A 65 1.87 -8.69 22.93
N HIS A 66 2.66 -9.70 22.60
CA HIS A 66 3.83 -10.12 23.35
C HIS A 66 5.10 -9.76 22.55
N GLU A 67 5.86 -8.80 23.06
CA GLU A 67 7.15 -8.38 22.51
C GLU A 67 8.29 -8.96 23.33
N PHE A 68 9.37 -9.33 22.66
CA PHE A 68 10.58 -9.86 23.28
C PHE A 68 11.79 -9.04 22.81
N PHE A 69 12.38 -8.29 23.74
CA PHE A 69 13.63 -7.59 23.51
C PHE A 69 14.74 -8.22 24.37
N GLY A 70 15.61 -9.01 23.76
CA GLY A 70 16.65 -9.75 24.46
C GLY A 70 16.05 -10.70 25.51
N LYS A 71 16.27 -10.43 26.81
CA LYS A 71 15.70 -11.22 27.93
C LYS A 71 14.37 -10.66 28.44
N ASN A 72 13.92 -9.51 27.94
CA ASN A 72 12.72 -8.83 28.42
C ASN A 72 11.50 -9.27 27.61
N ASN A 73 10.49 -9.75 28.30
CA ASN A 73 9.18 -10.04 27.74
C ASN A 73 8.21 -8.93 28.18
N LYS A 74 7.67 -8.18 27.21
CA LYS A 74 6.71 -7.12 27.47
C LYS A 74 5.36 -7.50 26.85
N LYS A 75 4.31 -7.34 27.63
CA LYS A 75 2.92 -7.51 27.18
C LYS A 75 2.32 -6.12 26.99
N ILE A 76 1.85 -5.83 25.77
CA ILE A 76 1.30 -4.53 25.42
C ILE A 76 -0.17 -4.72 25.03
N ASP A 77 -1.04 -4.00 25.71
CA ASP A 77 -2.47 -4.01 25.42
C ASP A 77 -2.77 -3.13 24.20
N VAL A 78 -3.79 -3.49 23.44
CA VAL A 78 -4.13 -2.83 22.17
C VAL A 78 -4.25 -1.30 22.25
N PRO A 79 -4.71 -0.64 23.35
CA PRO A 79 -4.75 0.81 23.44
C PRO A 79 -3.38 1.50 23.33
N LEU A 80 -2.30 0.79 23.64
CA LEU A 80 -0.93 1.31 23.68
C LEU A 80 -0.16 1.03 22.38
N LEU A 81 -0.77 0.38 21.39
CA LEU A 81 -0.13 0.07 20.11
C LEU A 81 -0.06 1.30 19.21
N SER A 82 0.97 1.35 18.37
CA SER A 82 1.08 2.37 17.33
C SER A 82 -0.03 2.23 16.28
N ASP A 83 -0.34 3.32 15.57
CA ASP A 83 -1.34 3.29 14.49
C ASP A 83 -0.93 2.34 13.36
N GLY A 84 0.35 2.29 13.01
CA GLY A 84 0.87 1.35 12.03
C GLY A 84 0.66 -0.11 12.43
N THR A 85 0.90 -0.46 13.70
CA THR A 85 0.65 -1.82 14.23
C THR A 85 -0.83 -2.15 14.17
N LEU A 86 -1.70 -1.23 14.58
CA LEU A 86 -3.15 -1.41 14.53
C LEU A 86 -3.63 -1.60 13.09
N ARG A 87 -3.07 -0.83 12.16
CA ARG A 87 -3.42 -0.92 10.74
C ARG A 87 -3.05 -2.27 10.15
N ALA A 88 -1.83 -2.76 10.41
CA ALA A 88 -1.43 -4.08 9.94
C ALA A 88 -2.27 -5.21 10.59
N LEU A 89 -2.64 -5.07 11.85
CA LEU A 89 -3.58 -5.99 12.50
C LEU A 89 -4.95 -5.98 11.81
N CYS A 90 -5.47 -4.80 11.43
CA CYS A 90 -6.72 -4.69 10.70
C CYS A 90 -6.63 -5.28 9.30
N ILE A 91 -5.56 -4.99 8.55
CA ILE A 91 -5.32 -5.59 7.24
C ILE A 91 -5.26 -7.12 7.36
N GLY A 92 -4.51 -7.63 8.35
CA GLY A 92 -4.44 -9.06 8.63
C GLY A 92 -5.79 -9.65 8.99
N ALA A 93 -6.57 -8.98 9.83
CA ALA A 93 -7.93 -9.41 10.19
C ALA A 93 -8.84 -9.47 8.95
N MET A 94 -8.85 -8.43 8.11
CA MET A 94 -9.63 -8.41 6.87
C MET A 94 -9.24 -9.57 5.93
N LEU A 95 -7.95 -9.71 5.65
CA LEU A 95 -7.45 -10.75 4.73
C LEU A 95 -7.74 -12.16 5.22
N LEU A 96 -7.68 -12.40 6.54
CA LEU A 96 -7.80 -13.73 7.12
C LEU A 96 -9.25 -14.11 7.49
N SER A 97 -10.13 -13.12 7.70
CA SER A 97 -11.54 -13.34 8.01
C SER A 97 -12.48 -13.25 6.79
N ALA A 98 -12.06 -12.60 5.71
CA ALA A 98 -12.88 -12.44 4.52
C ALA A 98 -13.27 -13.79 3.89
N ASP A 99 -14.43 -13.86 3.28
CA ASP A 99 -14.84 -15.02 2.50
C ASP A 99 -13.96 -15.20 1.27
N LYS A 100 -13.74 -16.45 0.85
CA LYS A 100 -13.01 -16.73 -0.39
C LYS A 100 -13.68 -16.05 -1.58
N LYS A 101 -12.87 -15.54 -2.51
CA LYS A 101 -13.30 -14.85 -3.75
C LYS A 101 -13.97 -13.48 -3.51
N SER A 102 -13.90 -12.93 -2.30
CA SER A 102 -14.38 -11.57 -2.05
C SER A 102 -13.38 -10.51 -2.52
N LEU A 103 -13.88 -9.29 -2.73
CA LEU A 103 -13.10 -8.09 -2.97
C LEU A 103 -12.84 -7.38 -1.65
N ILE A 104 -11.58 -7.02 -1.39
CA ILE A 104 -11.17 -6.19 -0.26
C ILE A 104 -10.63 -4.87 -0.82
N ILE A 105 -11.12 -3.76 -0.30
CA ILE A 105 -10.66 -2.42 -0.65
C ILE A 105 -9.86 -1.88 0.54
N ILE A 106 -8.63 -1.43 0.29
CA ILE A 106 -7.74 -0.87 1.31
C ILE A 106 -7.32 0.53 0.86
N GLU A 107 -7.82 1.54 1.55
CA GLU A 107 -7.41 2.92 1.29
C GLU A 107 -6.14 3.25 2.05
N GLU A 108 -5.19 3.90 1.36
CA GLU A 108 -3.92 4.37 1.92
C GLU A 108 -3.23 3.31 2.79
N MET A 109 -2.98 2.13 2.21
CA MET A 109 -2.47 0.94 2.90
C MET A 109 -1.24 1.22 3.76
N ASP A 110 -0.38 2.08 3.29
CA ASP A 110 0.93 2.42 3.85
C ASP A 110 0.90 3.51 4.92
N ASN A 111 -0.25 4.10 5.22
CA ASN A 111 -0.37 5.15 6.22
C ASN A 111 0.05 4.64 7.61
N GLY A 112 1.06 5.29 8.21
CA GLY A 112 1.64 4.88 9.50
C GLY A 112 2.60 3.69 9.42
N ILE A 113 2.93 3.19 8.22
CA ILE A 113 3.89 2.11 7.99
C ILE A 113 5.19 2.71 7.46
N HIS A 114 6.32 2.28 8.05
CA HIS A 114 7.63 2.78 7.61
C HIS A 114 7.91 2.34 6.16
N PRO A 115 8.41 3.24 5.27
CA PRO A 115 8.63 2.95 3.84
C PRO A 115 9.41 1.66 3.56
N SER A 116 10.43 1.35 4.37
CA SER A 116 11.24 0.13 4.20
C SER A 116 10.45 -1.19 4.36
N ARG A 117 9.22 -1.14 4.86
CA ARG A 117 8.38 -2.31 5.15
C ARG A 117 7.19 -2.47 4.20
N VAL A 118 6.90 -1.43 3.44
CA VAL A 118 5.77 -1.43 2.52
C VAL A 118 5.87 -2.60 1.53
N LYS A 119 7.05 -2.86 0.97
CA LYS A 119 7.29 -3.97 0.04
C LYS A 119 6.99 -5.33 0.69
N SER A 120 7.50 -5.58 1.89
CA SER A 120 7.27 -6.84 2.61
C SER A 120 5.80 -7.05 2.94
N LEU A 121 5.10 -5.98 3.35
CA LEU A 121 3.66 -6.04 3.63
C LEU A 121 2.87 -6.33 2.35
N LEU A 122 3.17 -5.64 1.23
CA LEU A 122 2.52 -5.84 -0.05
C LEU A 122 2.68 -7.29 -0.54
N GLN A 123 3.89 -7.84 -0.43
CA GLN A 123 4.16 -9.25 -0.77
C GLN A 123 3.31 -10.21 0.08
N LYS A 124 3.21 -9.98 1.40
CA LYS A 124 2.38 -10.82 2.27
C LYS A 124 0.89 -10.71 1.95
N ILE A 125 0.39 -9.52 1.64
CA ILE A 125 -0.98 -9.32 1.17
C ILE A 125 -1.22 -10.14 -0.09
N SER A 126 -0.34 -10.05 -1.09
CA SER A 126 -0.43 -10.77 -2.36
C SER A 126 -0.42 -12.29 -2.16
N GLU A 127 0.49 -12.83 -1.33
CA GLU A 127 0.55 -14.26 -1.00
C GLU A 127 -0.77 -14.77 -0.41
N ILE A 128 -1.34 -14.03 0.56
CA ILE A 128 -2.59 -14.42 1.22
C ILE A 128 -3.76 -14.30 0.26
N ALA A 129 -3.81 -13.22 -0.54
CA ALA A 129 -4.84 -13.00 -1.53
C ALA A 129 -4.89 -14.14 -2.55
N LEU A 130 -3.73 -14.57 -3.08
CA LEU A 130 -3.63 -15.70 -4.00
C LEU A 130 -4.11 -17.01 -3.35
N LYS A 131 -3.62 -17.34 -2.15
CA LYS A 131 -4.01 -18.56 -1.42
C LYS A 131 -5.50 -18.64 -1.13
N ARG A 132 -6.15 -17.51 -0.91
CA ARG A 132 -7.57 -17.41 -0.56
C ARG A 132 -8.47 -17.03 -1.75
N SER A 133 -7.88 -16.80 -2.93
CA SER A 133 -8.56 -16.30 -4.14
C SER A 133 -9.29 -14.97 -3.89
N LEU A 134 -8.70 -14.07 -3.09
CA LEU A 134 -9.23 -12.75 -2.84
C LEU A 134 -8.85 -11.79 -3.97
N GLN A 135 -9.72 -10.82 -4.24
CA GLN A 135 -9.40 -9.65 -5.05
C GLN A 135 -9.04 -8.50 -4.12
N ILE A 136 -7.95 -7.80 -4.40
CA ILE A 136 -7.51 -6.67 -3.57
C ILE A 136 -7.44 -5.42 -4.44
N LEU A 137 -8.06 -4.34 -3.97
CA LEU A 137 -7.92 -3.00 -4.53
C LEU A 137 -7.27 -2.11 -3.49
N ILE A 138 -6.12 -1.55 -3.83
CA ILE A 138 -5.35 -0.66 -2.93
C ILE A 138 -5.29 0.72 -3.57
N SER A 139 -5.64 1.76 -2.81
CA SER A 139 -5.34 3.14 -3.19
C SER A 139 -4.12 3.65 -2.42
N THR A 140 -3.29 4.45 -3.07
CA THR A 140 -2.14 5.11 -2.47
C THR A 140 -1.73 6.34 -3.26
N HIS A 141 -1.09 7.25 -2.59
CA HIS A 141 -0.34 8.37 -3.18
C HIS A 141 1.13 8.36 -2.74
N ASN A 142 1.57 7.31 -2.05
CA ASN A 142 2.92 7.23 -1.49
C ASN A 142 3.92 6.64 -2.49
N PRO A 143 4.97 7.40 -2.86
CA PRO A 143 6.01 6.94 -3.77
C PRO A 143 6.66 5.61 -3.34
N ALA A 144 6.85 5.39 -2.04
CA ALA A 144 7.49 4.16 -1.55
C ALA A 144 6.64 2.91 -1.79
N LEU A 145 5.30 3.02 -1.81
CA LEU A 145 4.43 1.91 -2.16
C LEU A 145 4.49 1.65 -3.67
N LEU A 146 4.51 2.72 -4.47
CA LEU A 146 4.63 2.60 -5.92
C LEU A 146 5.95 1.93 -6.33
N ASP A 147 7.06 2.25 -5.66
CA ASP A 147 8.36 1.60 -5.87
C ASP A 147 8.41 0.15 -5.34
N ALA A 148 7.46 -0.23 -4.51
CA ALA A 148 7.34 -1.61 -4.01
C ALA A 148 6.58 -2.54 -4.96
N VAL A 149 5.90 -1.99 -5.99
CA VAL A 149 5.17 -2.77 -6.99
C VAL A 149 6.18 -3.48 -7.89
N ASP A 150 6.04 -4.80 -8.02
CA ASP A 150 6.89 -5.58 -8.92
C ASP A 150 6.54 -5.31 -10.40
N ASP A 151 7.53 -5.36 -11.30
CA ASP A 151 7.35 -5.06 -12.73
C ASP A 151 6.22 -5.86 -13.39
N ALA A 152 6.04 -7.11 -12.98
CA ALA A 152 4.97 -7.98 -13.48
C ALA A 152 3.56 -7.46 -13.12
N GLU A 153 3.45 -6.65 -12.06
CA GLU A 153 2.20 -6.08 -11.55
C GLU A 153 1.91 -4.67 -12.06
N LEU A 154 2.85 -4.02 -12.78
CA LEU A 154 2.65 -2.67 -13.34
C LEU A 154 1.40 -2.57 -14.23
N LYS A 155 1.04 -3.66 -14.92
CA LYS A 155 -0.19 -3.78 -15.71
C LYS A 155 -1.48 -3.65 -14.89
N ASN A 156 -1.40 -3.84 -13.58
CA ASN A 156 -2.52 -3.74 -12.64
C ASN A 156 -2.58 -2.38 -11.94
N VAL A 157 -1.61 -1.49 -12.22
CA VAL A 157 -1.61 -0.12 -11.70
C VAL A 157 -2.55 0.73 -12.52
N ILE A 158 -3.45 1.42 -11.82
CA ILE A 158 -4.43 2.36 -12.39
C ILE A 158 -4.11 3.75 -11.89
N CYS A 159 -3.93 4.68 -12.83
CA CYS A 159 -3.69 6.09 -12.55
C CYS A 159 -5.00 6.87 -12.61
N CYS A 160 -5.29 7.62 -11.55
CA CYS A 160 -6.38 8.58 -11.49
C CYS A 160 -5.80 9.99 -11.60
N TYR A 161 -6.28 10.79 -12.55
CA TYR A 161 -5.79 12.15 -12.75
C TYR A 161 -6.92 13.08 -13.17
N ARG A 162 -6.68 14.38 -13.10
CA ARG A 162 -7.62 15.39 -13.55
C ARG A 162 -7.23 15.87 -14.95
N ASP A 163 -8.19 15.84 -15.88
CA ASP A 163 -7.98 16.41 -17.21
C ASP A 163 -7.75 17.90 -17.11
N SER A 164 -6.69 18.39 -17.77
CA SER A 164 -6.28 19.81 -17.68
C SER A 164 -7.21 20.77 -18.41
N GLU A 165 -7.98 20.30 -19.41
CA GLU A 165 -8.86 21.14 -20.22
C GLU A 165 -10.31 21.08 -19.71
N GLN A 166 -10.80 19.89 -19.42
CA GLN A 166 -12.20 19.67 -19.05
C GLN A 166 -12.41 19.68 -17.53
N GLY A 167 -11.35 19.42 -16.75
CA GLY A 167 -11.39 19.42 -15.29
C GLY A 167 -12.11 18.21 -14.67
N ASP A 168 -12.49 17.23 -15.47
CA ASP A 168 -13.07 15.98 -15.02
C ASP A 168 -11.98 14.98 -14.57
N SER A 169 -12.40 13.98 -13.78
CA SER A 169 -11.50 12.90 -13.37
C SER A 169 -11.40 11.85 -14.46
N ARG A 170 -10.18 11.43 -14.74
CA ARG A 170 -9.84 10.40 -15.73
C ARG A 170 -9.15 9.24 -15.06
N ILE A 171 -9.35 8.05 -15.61
CA ILE A 171 -8.75 6.80 -15.18
C ILE A 171 -8.07 6.15 -16.37
N THR A 172 -6.81 5.75 -16.20
CA THR A 172 -6.09 4.98 -17.22
C THR A 172 -5.18 3.95 -16.56
N ARG A 173 -4.89 2.85 -17.23
CA ARG A 173 -3.85 1.94 -16.78
C ARG A 173 -2.48 2.56 -17.00
N LEU A 174 -1.55 2.31 -16.10
CA LEU A 174 -0.17 2.79 -16.24
C LEU A 174 0.45 2.35 -17.57
N THR A 175 0.23 1.10 -17.97
CA THR A 175 0.75 0.54 -19.23
C THR A 175 0.10 1.09 -20.48
N ASP A 176 -1.06 1.73 -20.36
CA ASP A 176 -1.79 2.34 -21.48
C ASP A 176 -1.39 3.81 -21.69
N ILE A 177 -0.53 4.34 -20.82
CA ILE A 177 0.02 5.69 -20.98
C ILE A 177 0.86 5.72 -22.28
N ARG A 178 0.61 6.71 -23.10
CA ARG A 178 1.40 6.92 -24.31
C ARG A 178 2.88 7.05 -23.94
N ARG A 179 3.76 6.31 -24.63
CA ARG A 179 5.19 6.25 -24.36
C ARG A 179 5.56 5.71 -22.96
N PHE A 180 4.75 4.79 -22.45
CA PHE A 180 5.01 4.12 -21.17
C PHE A 180 6.46 3.58 -21.02
N PRO A 181 7.08 2.94 -22.06
CA PRO A 181 8.47 2.49 -21.94
C PRO A 181 9.47 3.64 -21.72
N GLU A 182 9.27 4.78 -22.38
CA GLU A 182 10.12 5.96 -22.20
C GLU A 182 9.96 6.56 -20.81
N LEU A 183 8.74 6.57 -20.29
CA LEU A 183 8.47 7.03 -18.93
C LEU A 183 9.23 6.16 -17.90
N MET A 184 9.10 4.85 -18.01
CA MET A 184 9.73 3.91 -17.07
C MET A 184 11.25 3.81 -17.23
N ALA A 185 11.80 4.22 -18.39
CA ALA A 185 13.25 4.31 -18.58
C ALA A 185 13.90 5.52 -17.86
N GLN A 186 13.12 6.49 -17.40
CA GLN A 186 13.66 7.70 -16.78
C GLN A 186 13.95 7.54 -15.30
N ASP A 187 13.10 6.82 -14.58
CA ASP A 187 13.21 6.70 -13.12
C ASP A 187 12.28 5.59 -12.57
N SER A 188 12.35 5.30 -11.27
CA SER A 188 11.38 4.44 -10.59
C SER A 188 9.98 5.09 -10.57
N LEU A 189 8.92 4.28 -10.45
CA LEU A 189 7.55 4.78 -10.47
C LEU A 189 7.28 5.83 -9.37
N GLY A 190 7.80 5.60 -8.16
CA GLY A 190 7.68 6.55 -7.06
C GLY A 190 8.40 7.87 -7.33
N GLN A 191 9.58 7.83 -7.95
CA GLN A 191 10.31 9.04 -8.34
C GLN A 191 9.59 9.79 -9.47
N LEU A 192 9.02 9.08 -10.45
CA LEU A 192 8.22 9.68 -11.52
C LEU A 192 7.01 10.45 -10.98
N VAL A 193 6.37 9.92 -9.93
CA VAL A 193 5.27 10.62 -9.24
C VAL A 193 5.80 11.82 -8.44
N THR A 194 6.86 11.64 -7.65
CA THR A 194 7.46 12.71 -6.83
C THR A 194 7.90 13.90 -7.70
N ASN A 195 8.50 13.63 -8.86
CA ASN A 195 9.00 14.64 -9.78
C ASN A 195 7.93 15.15 -10.76
N GLN A 196 6.64 14.79 -10.57
CA GLN A 196 5.50 15.16 -11.43
C GLN A 196 5.63 14.72 -12.89
N LYS A 197 6.59 13.85 -13.21
CA LYS A 197 6.80 13.34 -14.57
C LYS A 197 5.63 12.47 -15.02
N LEU A 198 5.11 11.62 -14.14
CA LEU A 198 3.92 10.81 -14.44
C LEU A 198 2.72 11.69 -14.81
N ASP A 199 2.49 12.77 -14.06
CA ASP A 199 1.40 13.72 -14.31
C ASP A 199 1.55 14.41 -15.68
N PHE A 200 2.78 14.77 -16.05
CA PHE A 200 3.07 15.31 -17.38
C PHE A 200 2.72 14.33 -18.49
N PHE A 201 3.12 13.07 -18.40
CA PHE A 201 2.81 12.06 -19.42
C PHE A 201 1.31 11.72 -19.48
N LEU A 202 0.60 11.74 -18.36
CA LEU A 202 -0.85 11.53 -18.31
C LEU A 202 -1.63 12.65 -19.01
N LYS A 203 -1.12 13.89 -18.95
CA LYS A 203 -1.78 15.08 -19.50
C LYS A 203 -1.27 15.45 -20.89
N ASP A 204 -0.20 14.83 -21.38
CA ASP A 204 0.34 15.11 -22.71
C ASP A 204 -0.55 14.49 -23.81
N LYS A 205 -1.30 15.34 -24.50
CA LYS A 205 -2.22 14.96 -25.58
C LYS A 205 -1.59 15.04 -26.97
N ARG A 206 -0.32 15.50 -27.08
CA ARG A 206 0.36 15.64 -28.35
C ARG A 206 0.43 14.32 -29.11
N SER A 207 0.24 14.37 -30.43
CA SER A 207 0.51 13.22 -31.29
C SER A 207 2.02 12.89 -31.30
N GLU A 208 2.39 11.72 -31.77
CA GLU A 208 3.80 11.31 -31.88
C GLU A 208 4.55 12.24 -32.86
N GLU A 209 3.88 12.67 -33.89
CA GLU A 209 4.41 13.63 -34.88
C GLU A 209 4.65 15.01 -34.25
N GLU A 210 3.69 15.52 -33.49
CA GLU A 210 3.81 16.81 -32.80
C GLU A 210 4.92 16.79 -31.74
N TYR A 211 5.06 15.67 -31.02
CA TYR A 211 6.14 15.49 -30.04
C TYR A 211 7.51 15.45 -30.73
N MET A 212 7.66 14.67 -31.81
CA MET A 212 8.90 14.60 -32.58
C MET A 212 9.25 15.97 -33.22
N ALA A 213 8.27 16.68 -33.72
CA ALA A 213 8.47 18.03 -34.26
C ALA A 213 8.95 19.00 -33.17
N SER A 214 8.35 18.97 -31.97
CA SER A 214 8.78 19.82 -30.86
C SER A 214 10.18 19.45 -30.34
N ALA A 215 10.52 18.17 -30.28
CA ALA A 215 11.85 17.71 -29.90
C ALA A 215 12.94 18.12 -30.90
N LEU A 216 12.64 18.04 -32.21
CA LEU A 216 13.54 18.50 -33.25
C LEU A 216 13.72 20.02 -33.24
N ALA A 217 12.66 20.77 -32.97
CA ALA A 217 12.73 22.23 -32.85
C ALA A 217 13.64 22.63 -31.68
N TRP A 218 13.43 22.01 -30.51
CA TRP A 218 14.27 22.23 -29.31
C TRP A 218 15.74 21.86 -29.57
N LEU A 219 16.02 20.75 -30.25
CA LEU A 219 17.39 20.37 -30.61
C LEU A 219 18.06 21.37 -31.55
N LYS A 220 17.30 22.02 -32.47
CA LYS A 220 17.82 23.08 -33.30
C LYS A 220 18.17 24.33 -32.50
N GLU A 221 17.28 24.74 -31.61
CA GLU A 221 17.52 25.89 -30.71
C GLU A 221 18.75 25.66 -29.82
N LEU A 222 18.92 24.45 -29.24
CA LEU A 222 20.10 24.08 -28.49
C LEU A 222 21.40 24.15 -29.33
N ARG A 223 21.36 23.67 -30.57
CA ARG A 223 22.52 23.76 -31.48
C ARG A 223 22.88 25.19 -31.86
N GLU A 224 21.89 26.05 -31.96
CA GLU A 224 22.11 27.48 -32.25
C GLU A 224 22.68 28.19 -31.01
N ALA A 225 22.10 27.96 -29.82
CA ALA A 225 22.58 28.52 -28.57
C ALA A 225 24.03 28.06 -28.23
N THR A 226 24.39 26.80 -28.53
CA THR A 226 25.75 26.32 -28.32
C THR A 226 26.77 26.91 -29.32
N LYS A 227 26.34 27.37 -30.50
CA LYS A 227 27.22 28.08 -31.43
C LYS A 227 27.52 29.51 -30.99
N ASP A 228 26.59 30.13 -30.25
CA ASP A 228 26.74 31.50 -29.72
C ASP A 228 27.36 31.55 -28.31
N GLY A 229 27.87 30.42 -27.79
CA GLY A 229 28.56 30.36 -26.50
C GLY A 229 27.68 30.47 -25.26
N TYR A 230 26.36 30.39 -25.38
CA TYR A 230 25.41 30.40 -24.29
C TYR A 230 24.93 28.95 -23.97
N LEU A 231 25.29 28.43 -22.81
CA LEU A 231 24.65 27.24 -22.25
C LEU A 231 23.43 27.72 -21.41
N PRO A 232 22.20 27.38 -21.76
CA PRO A 232 21.07 27.63 -20.85
C PRO A 232 21.22 26.74 -19.60
N HIS A 233 21.04 27.35 -18.44
CA HIS A 233 21.04 26.71 -17.11
C HIS A 233 19.77 25.89 -16.90
#